data_d22795220e07aa1f45a065dc9a375b28
#
_entry.id   d22795220e07aa1f45a065dc9a375b28
#
_cell.length_a   1.000
_cell.length_b   1.000
_cell.length_c   1.000
_cell.angle_alpha   90.00
_cell.angle_beta   90.00
_cell.angle_gamma   90.00
#
_symmetry.space_group_name_H-M   'P 1'
#
loop_
_entity.id
_entity.type
_entity.pdbx_description
1 polymer ?
#
loop_
_entity_poly.entity_id
_entity_poly.type
_entity_poly.pdbx_seq_one_letter_code
_entity_poly.pdbx_strand_id
1 'polypeptide(L)'
;MRLRPGDLPTKLLPQAPMTPKVPVPVEPMTTRLKALPKAVSSFDSNTVRLRPLVDVPVVGKITNTIRQRYLDLSKVEIKPPSKWEYARLGLVLLLASMPILAISGEVFGLLSQSAVTLVTITLVAVLATLIAFAPHRIDMIVGRGLIAGMVACIVYDGARLFAVHVLGLMGDFIPVMGSFVTGEPDTAGSAAVGYIYRYLGDAGGLGVAFFVVAFAIGVDRWKNVYAVLAAIAFSLFPWAGLMATVALSPHGAERMFALNAATAIVTLVGHLIFGLFLGLAFLKAPRGERGGWPWPPLSESAAVKRVIRFKKKVTNSPH
;
A
#
# COMPACT_ATOMS: atom_id res chain seq x y z
N MET A 1 -6.89 68.43 12.50
CA MET A 1 -6.34 67.21 13.06
C MET A 1 -7.49 66.25 13.30
N ARG A 2 -7.71 65.26 12.39
CA ARG A 2 -8.82 64.30 12.47
C ARG A 2 -8.28 62.95 12.95
N LEU A 3 -8.70 62.50 14.12
CA LEU A 3 -8.41 61.20 14.70
C LEU A 3 -9.10 60.10 13.87
N ARG A 4 -8.38 59.04 13.52
CA ARG A 4 -8.93 57.86 12.82
C ARG A 4 -9.68 56.97 13.84
N PRO A 5 -10.83 56.36 13.46
CA PRO A 5 -11.52 55.40 14.31
C PRO A 5 -10.80 54.06 14.23
N GLY A 6 -10.10 53.71 15.28
CA GLY A 6 -9.37 52.43 15.39
C GLY A 6 -8.61 52.19 16.68
N ASP A 7 -8.42 53.20 17.49
CA ASP A 7 -7.63 53.08 18.72
C ASP A 7 -8.55 52.93 19.97
N LEU A 8 -9.26 51.81 20.05
CA LEU A 8 -9.90 51.39 21.27
C LEU A 8 -9.08 50.29 21.94
N PRO A 9 -8.67 50.42 23.21
CA PRO A 9 -7.92 49.38 23.90
C PRO A 9 -8.82 48.16 24.13
N THR A 10 -8.33 47.01 23.70
CA THR A 10 -8.95 45.70 23.92
C THR A 10 -9.03 45.46 25.45
N LYS A 11 -10.22 45.56 26.01
CA LYS A 11 -10.49 45.18 27.41
C LYS A 11 -10.13 43.69 27.57
N LEU A 12 -9.09 43.44 28.37
CA LEU A 12 -8.77 42.12 28.88
C LEU A 12 -9.97 41.60 29.71
N LEU A 13 -10.65 40.61 29.22
CA LEU A 13 -11.63 39.85 29.99
C LEU A 13 -10.92 39.15 31.16
N PRO A 14 -11.43 39.22 32.39
CA PRO A 14 -10.83 38.52 33.53
C PRO A 14 -10.91 37.00 33.27
N GLN A 15 -9.76 36.35 33.34
CA GLN A 15 -9.67 34.89 33.34
C GLN A 15 -10.41 34.35 34.57
N ALA A 16 -11.34 33.41 34.32
CA ALA A 16 -12.00 32.68 35.38
C ALA A 16 -10.95 31.90 36.21
N PRO A 17 -11.07 31.85 37.54
CA PRO A 17 -10.13 31.14 38.39
C PRO A 17 -10.12 29.65 38.04
N MET A 18 -8.94 29.10 37.70
CA MET A 18 -8.75 27.67 37.53
C MET A 18 -9.03 26.98 38.88
N THR A 19 -10.09 26.18 38.91
CA THR A 19 -10.33 25.24 39.99
C THR A 19 -9.20 24.20 40.02
N PRO A 20 -8.58 23.94 41.19
CA PRO A 20 -7.56 22.91 41.29
C PRO A 20 -8.18 21.55 40.98
N LYS A 21 -7.60 20.83 40.00
CA LYS A 21 -7.95 19.44 39.72
C LYS A 21 -7.64 18.60 40.94
N VAL A 22 -8.67 18.06 41.57
CA VAL A 22 -8.55 17.05 42.61
C VAL A 22 -7.85 15.83 42.02
N PRO A 23 -6.75 15.34 42.61
CA PRO A 23 -6.10 14.12 42.11
C PRO A 23 -7.04 12.93 42.31
N VAL A 24 -7.37 12.28 41.23
CA VAL A 24 -8.10 10.99 41.25
C VAL A 24 -7.16 9.93 41.84
N PRO A 25 -7.56 9.20 42.89
CA PRO A 25 -6.73 8.16 43.47
C PRO A 25 -6.48 7.07 42.41
N VAL A 26 -5.22 6.90 42.06
CA VAL A 26 -4.79 5.79 41.18
C VAL A 26 -4.71 4.55 42.06
N GLU A 27 -5.69 3.66 41.96
CA GLU A 27 -5.61 2.34 42.58
C GLU A 27 -4.42 1.56 42.00
N PRO A 28 -3.57 0.96 42.83
CA PRO A 28 -2.43 0.21 42.33
C PRO A 28 -2.90 -1.00 41.51
N MET A 29 -2.32 -1.14 40.32
CA MET A 29 -2.65 -2.13 39.29
C MET A 29 -2.59 -3.60 39.77
N THR A 30 -1.96 -3.85 40.92
CA THR A 30 -1.84 -5.15 41.58
C THR A 30 -3.13 -5.70 42.14
N THR A 31 -4.14 -4.85 42.42
CA THR A 31 -5.41 -5.27 43.03
C THR A 31 -6.39 -5.83 41.98
N ARG A 32 -6.23 -5.51 40.69
CA ARG A 32 -7.10 -6.01 39.61
C ARG A 32 -6.78 -7.43 39.15
N LEU A 33 -5.57 -7.95 39.41
CA LEU A 33 -5.16 -9.30 39.01
C LEU A 33 -5.73 -10.42 39.92
N LYS A 34 -6.25 -10.08 41.10
CA LYS A 34 -6.82 -11.09 42.03
C LYS A 34 -8.30 -11.41 41.80
N ALA A 35 -8.99 -10.69 40.91
CA ALA A 35 -10.43 -10.85 40.67
C ALA A 35 -10.76 -11.54 39.33
N LEU A 36 -9.80 -12.13 38.63
CA LEU A 36 -10.09 -12.94 37.45
C LEU A 36 -10.57 -14.32 37.93
N PRO A 37 -11.79 -14.75 37.58
CA PRO A 37 -12.30 -16.07 37.95
C PRO A 37 -11.41 -17.14 37.32
N LYS A 38 -11.05 -18.17 38.10
CA LYS A 38 -10.26 -19.35 37.71
C LYS A 38 -10.94 -20.25 36.65
N ALA A 39 -11.80 -19.72 35.78
CA ALA A 39 -12.62 -20.46 34.84
C ALA A 39 -12.17 -20.31 33.37
N VAL A 40 -10.87 -20.19 33.10
CA VAL A 40 -10.36 -20.30 31.72
C VAL A 40 -9.10 -21.16 31.71
N SER A 41 -9.21 -22.40 32.18
CA SER A 41 -8.14 -23.41 32.05
C SER A 41 -8.53 -24.60 31.14
N SER A 42 -9.58 -24.47 30.36
CA SER A 42 -9.87 -25.37 29.24
C SER A 42 -10.15 -24.55 27.99
N PHE A 43 -9.07 -24.01 27.40
CA PHE A 43 -9.14 -23.55 26.02
C PHE A 43 -9.22 -24.82 25.16
N ASP A 44 -10.45 -25.28 24.94
CA ASP A 44 -10.73 -26.39 24.04
C ASP A 44 -10.41 -25.88 22.63
N SER A 45 -9.24 -26.27 22.10
CA SER A 45 -8.71 -25.89 20.78
C SER A 45 -9.62 -26.31 19.62
N ASN A 46 -10.75 -26.97 19.93
CA ASN A 46 -11.71 -27.45 18.93
C ASN A 46 -12.94 -26.55 18.70
N THR A 47 -13.12 -25.44 19.44
CA THR A 47 -14.41 -24.70 19.38
C THR A 47 -14.37 -23.35 18.69
N VAL A 48 -13.23 -22.86 18.23
CA VAL A 48 -13.20 -21.70 17.30
C VAL A 48 -12.85 -22.18 15.90
N ARG A 49 -13.66 -23.06 15.34
CA ARG A 49 -13.80 -23.12 13.89
C ARG A 49 -14.54 -21.85 13.51
N LEU A 50 -13.80 -20.80 13.14
CA LEU A 50 -14.33 -19.75 12.29
C LEU A 50 -14.97 -20.48 11.10
N ARG A 51 -16.31 -20.57 11.09
CA ARG A 51 -17.01 -21.08 9.91
C ARG A 51 -16.53 -20.22 8.76
N PRO A 52 -15.89 -20.78 7.74
CA PRO A 52 -15.44 -19.99 6.63
C PRO A 52 -16.67 -19.28 6.07
N LEU A 53 -16.55 -18.00 5.75
CA LEU A 53 -17.58 -17.16 5.09
C LEU A 53 -18.21 -17.86 3.86
N VAL A 54 -17.59 -18.94 3.40
CA VAL A 54 -18.04 -19.85 2.31
C VAL A 54 -19.34 -20.60 2.63
N ASP A 55 -19.73 -20.74 3.91
CA ASP A 55 -20.97 -21.45 4.29
C ASP A 55 -22.26 -20.59 4.08
N VAL A 56 -22.11 -19.33 3.65
CA VAL A 56 -23.26 -18.55 3.19
C VAL A 56 -23.56 -19.01 1.75
N PRO A 57 -24.75 -19.63 1.48
CA PRO A 57 -25.01 -20.29 0.18
C PRO A 57 -24.89 -19.37 -1.02
N VAL A 58 -25.10 -18.07 -0.86
CA VAL A 58 -24.92 -17.05 -1.90
C VAL A 58 -23.43 -16.79 -2.16
N VAL A 59 -22.62 -16.65 -1.11
CA VAL A 59 -21.17 -16.42 -1.22
C VAL A 59 -20.49 -17.65 -1.82
N GLY A 60 -20.88 -18.86 -1.40
CA GLY A 60 -20.39 -20.11 -1.94
C GLY A 60 -20.65 -20.28 -3.44
N LYS A 61 -21.87 -19.93 -3.91
CA LYS A 61 -22.20 -19.95 -5.35
C LYS A 61 -21.37 -18.96 -6.14
N ILE A 62 -21.24 -17.72 -5.67
CA ILE A 62 -20.43 -16.68 -6.35
C ILE A 62 -18.97 -17.11 -6.42
N THR A 63 -18.41 -17.59 -5.31
CA THR A 63 -16.99 -18.03 -5.23
C THR A 63 -16.73 -19.21 -6.17
N ASN A 64 -17.62 -20.18 -6.21
CA ASN A 64 -17.50 -21.34 -7.10
C ASN A 64 -17.65 -20.95 -8.58
N THR A 65 -18.57 -20.05 -8.92
CA THR A 65 -18.72 -19.55 -10.28
C THR A 65 -17.46 -18.79 -10.74
N ILE A 66 -16.94 -17.90 -9.89
CA ILE A 66 -15.69 -17.19 -10.17
C ILE A 66 -14.53 -18.17 -10.33
N ARG A 67 -14.38 -19.11 -9.39
CA ARG A 67 -13.32 -20.14 -9.46
C ARG A 67 -13.39 -20.97 -10.73
N GLN A 68 -14.59 -21.39 -11.13
CA GLN A 68 -14.80 -22.21 -12.33
C GLN A 68 -14.46 -21.45 -13.61
N ARG A 69 -14.90 -20.17 -13.71
CA ARG A 69 -14.49 -19.29 -14.81
C ARG A 69 -12.97 -19.12 -14.92
N TYR A 70 -12.26 -18.97 -13.79
CA TYR A 70 -10.78 -18.88 -13.81
C TYR A 70 -10.10 -20.20 -14.17
N LEU A 71 -10.67 -21.35 -13.81
CA LEU A 71 -10.16 -22.66 -14.22
C LEU A 71 -10.31 -22.86 -15.73
N ASP A 72 -11.42 -22.41 -16.32
CA ASP A 72 -11.62 -22.47 -17.77
C ASP A 72 -10.68 -21.54 -18.53
N LEU A 73 -10.39 -20.35 -17.98
CA LEU A 73 -9.37 -19.44 -18.53
C LEU A 73 -7.97 -20.06 -18.55
N SER A 74 -7.66 -20.99 -17.63
CA SER A 74 -6.36 -21.66 -17.59
C SER A 74 -6.11 -22.60 -18.78
N LYS A 75 -7.14 -23.01 -19.49
CA LYS A 75 -7.08 -23.92 -20.67
C LYS A 75 -6.97 -23.16 -21.99
N VAL A 76 -7.06 -21.83 -21.96
CA VAL A 76 -7.03 -21.02 -23.20
C VAL A 76 -5.61 -20.96 -23.77
N GLU A 77 -5.50 -21.17 -25.06
CA GLU A 77 -4.26 -21.08 -25.82
C GLU A 77 -3.61 -19.69 -25.69
N ILE A 78 -2.28 -19.67 -25.59
CA ILE A 78 -1.50 -18.43 -25.47
C ILE A 78 -1.53 -17.69 -26.81
N LYS A 79 -2.34 -16.65 -26.91
CA LYS A 79 -2.38 -15.75 -28.08
C LYS A 79 -1.62 -14.46 -27.78
N PRO A 80 -1.10 -13.76 -28.81
CA PRO A 80 -0.53 -12.43 -28.60
C PRO A 80 -1.59 -11.49 -27.99
N PRO A 81 -1.17 -10.54 -27.12
CA PRO A 81 -2.11 -9.67 -26.44
C PRO A 81 -2.89 -8.79 -27.41
N SER A 82 -4.20 -8.74 -27.21
CA SER A 82 -5.10 -7.86 -27.93
C SER A 82 -4.98 -6.41 -27.42
N LYS A 83 -5.48 -5.44 -28.21
CA LYS A 83 -5.50 -4.02 -27.78
C LYS A 83 -6.26 -3.81 -26.47
N TRP A 84 -7.32 -4.58 -26.23
CA TRP A 84 -8.12 -4.52 -25.01
C TRP A 84 -7.38 -5.06 -23.78
N GLU A 85 -6.55 -6.08 -23.95
CA GLU A 85 -5.73 -6.60 -22.87
C GLU A 85 -4.63 -5.62 -22.48
N TYR A 86 -4.02 -4.95 -23.47
CA TYR A 86 -3.09 -3.83 -23.18
C TYR A 86 -3.79 -2.66 -22.48
N ALA A 87 -4.99 -2.27 -22.89
CA ALA A 87 -5.76 -1.22 -22.24
C ALA A 87 -6.11 -1.60 -20.80
N ARG A 88 -6.52 -2.85 -20.56
CA ARG A 88 -6.79 -3.36 -19.20
C ARG A 88 -5.53 -3.34 -18.33
N LEU A 89 -4.41 -3.79 -18.86
CA LEU A 89 -3.13 -3.74 -18.14
C LEU A 89 -2.72 -2.31 -17.83
N GLY A 90 -2.87 -1.41 -18.78
CA GLY A 90 -2.64 0.03 -18.59
C GLY A 90 -3.52 0.62 -17.49
N LEU A 91 -4.82 0.28 -17.48
CA LEU A 91 -5.75 0.71 -16.43
C LEU A 91 -5.33 0.17 -15.04
N VAL A 92 -4.94 -1.11 -14.97
CA VAL A 92 -4.45 -1.72 -13.71
C VAL A 92 -3.21 -0.99 -13.20
N LEU A 93 -2.21 -0.75 -14.05
CA LEU A 93 -0.99 -0.05 -13.65
C LEU A 93 -1.24 1.43 -13.31
N LEU A 94 -2.14 2.09 -14.03
CA LEU A 94 -2.57 3.44 -13.70
C LEU A 94 -3.18 3.48 -12.29
N LEU A 95 -4.16 2.62 -12.02
CA LEU A 95 -4.80 2.54 -10.72
C LEU A 95 -3.84 2.16 -9.60
N ALA A 96 -2.87 1.30 -9.90
CA ALA A 96 -1.83 0.89 -8.94
C ALA A 96 -0.88 2.04 -8.56
N SER A 97 -0.65 3.00 -9.47
CA SER A 97 0.27 4.13 -9.26
C SER A 97 -0.44 5.42 -8.82
N MET A 98 -1.72 5.60 -9.15
CA MET A 98 -2.46 6.82 -8.83
C MET A 98 -2.42 7.23 -7.35
N PRO A 99 -2.61 6.33 -6.38
CA PRO A 99 -2.64 6.72 -4.98
C PRO A 99 -1.33 7.36 -4.50
N ILE A 100 -0.19 6.75 -4.84
CA ILE A 100 1.12 7.26 -4.42
C ILE A 100 1.49 8.57 -5.16
N LEU A 101 1.11 8.68 -6.44
CA LEU A 101 1.32 9.89 -7.22
C LEU A 101 0.41 11.03 -6.75
N ALA A 102 -0.81 10.73 -6.30
CA ALA A 102 -1.73 11.70 -5.73
C ALA A 102 -1.19 12.32 -4.44
N ILE A 103 -0.59 11.52 -3.55
CA ILE A 103 0.07 12.04 -2.34
C ILE A 103 1.18 13.03 -2.74
N SER A 104 2.05 12.63 -3.66
CA SER A 104 3.11 13.53 -4.14
C SER A 104 2.54 14.80 -4.78
N GLY A 105 1.51 14.69 -5.62
CA GLY A 105 0.84 15.83 -6.24
C GLY A 105 0.21 16.79 -5.23
N GLU A 106 -0.40 16.28 -4.16
CA GLU A 106 -0.96 17.07 -3.06
C GLU A 106 0.16 17.78 -2.26
N VAL A 107 1.25 17.06 -1.95
CA VAL A 107 2.39 17.63 -1.22
C VAL A 107 3.06 18.76 -2.02
N PHE A 108 3.13 18.65 -3.34
CA PHE A 108 3.58 19.72 -4.22
C PHE A 108 2.56 20.86 -4.40
N GLY A 109 1.30 20.67 -3.95
CA GLY A 109 0.21 21.63 -4.19
C GLY A 109 -0.29 21.68 -5.64
N LEU A 110 -0.01 20.63 -6.44
CA LEU A 110 -0.38 20.54 -7.85
C LEU A 110 -1.77 19.95 -8.07
N LEU A 111 -2.20 19.07 -7.18
CA LEU A 111 -3.44 18.30 -7.31
C LEU A 111 -4.12 18.21 -5.95
N SER A 112 -5.46 18.28 -5.94
CA SER A 112 -6.24 17.94 -4.75
C SER A 112 -6.37 16.43 -4.63
N GLN A 113 -5.89 15.84 -3.53
CA GLN A 113 -5.98 14.41 -3.29
C GLN A 113 -7.43 13.93 -3.21
N SER A 114 -8.35 14.75 -2.69
CA SER A 114 -9.77 14.41 -2.65
C SER A 114 -10.36 14.25 -4.05
N ALA A 115 -10.03 15.13 -4.99
CA ALA A 115 -10.46 15.02 -6.39
C ALA A 115 -9.87 13.78 -7.08
N VAL A 116 -8.56 13.51 -6.89
CA VAL A 116 -7.91 12.31 -7.44
C VAL A 116 -8.50 11.05 -6.83
N THR A 117 -8.83 11.05 -5.54
CA THR A 117 -9.48 9.91 -4.87
C THR A 117 -10.84 9.61 -5.48
N LEU A 118 -11.65 10.63 -5.78
CA LEU A 118 -12.95 10.43 -6.44
C LEU A 118 -12.79 9.80 -7.83
N VAL A 119 -11.84 10.31 -8.64
CA VAL A 119 -11.51 9.72 -9.95
C VAL A 119 -11.03 8.26 -9.79
N THR A 120 -10.16 7.99 -8.80
CA THR A 120 -9.65 6.65 -8.52
C THR A 120 -10.78 5.69 -8.17
N ILE A 121 -11.70 6.08 -7.28
CA ILE A 121 -12.87 5.26 -6.91
C ILE A 121 -13.71 4.94 -8.15
N THR A 122 -13.96 5.92 -9.01
CA THR A 122 -14.71 5.72 -10.24
C THR A 122 -14.03 4.71 -11.17
N LEU A 123 -12.71 4.84 -11.39
CA LEU A 123 -11.96 3.91 -12.23
C LEU A 123 -11.84 2.51 -11.61
N VAL A 124 -11.75 2.41 -10.28
CA VAL A 124 -11.80 1.12 -9.56
C VAL A 124 -13.16 0.46 -9.76
N ALA A 125 -14.26 1.20 -9.72
CA ALA A 125 -15.59 0.66 -10.00
C ALA A 125 -15.70 0.15 -11.45
N VAL A 126 -15.12 0.86 -12.42
CA VAL A 126 -15.02 0.40 -13.81
C VAL A 126 -14.21 -0.90 -13.91
N LEU A 127 -13.04 -0.96 -13.27
CA LEU A 127 -12.21 -2.18 -13.27
C LEU A 127 -12.93 -3.34 -12.60
N ALA A 128 -13.58 -3.12 -11.46
CA ALA A 128 -14.36 -4.15 -10.76
C ALA A 128 -15.50 -4.68 -11.65
N THR A 129 -16.18 -3.81 -12.38
CA THR A 129 -17.21 -4.18 -13.37
C THR A 129 -16.60 -5.03 -14.49
N LEU A 130 -15.46 -4.63 -15.04
CA LEU A 130 -14.74 -5.42 -16.05
C LEU A 130 -14.34 -6.80 -15.52
N ILE A 131 -13.87 -6.89 -14.29
CA ILE A 131 -13.52 -8.17 -13.65
C ILE A 131 -14.77 -9.06 -13.48
N ALA A 132 -15.90 -8.48 -13.07
CA ALA A 132 -17.13 -9.23 -12.84
C ALA A 132 -17.74 -9.78 -14.13
N PHE A 133 -17.76 -9.00 -15.21
CA PHE A 133 -18.41 -9.39 -16.47
C PHE A 133 -17.47 -10.00 -17.50
N ALA A 134 -16.19 -9.63 -17.48
CA ALA A 134 -15.16 -10.12 -18.40
C ALA A 134 -13.87 -10.51 -17.63
N PRO A 135 -13.89 -11.55 -16.78
CA PRO A 135 -12.73 -11.96 -16.00
C PRO A 135 -11.56 -12.34 -16.91
N HIS A 136 -10.35 -11.97 -16.47
CA HIS A 136 -9.13 -12.22 -17.20
C HIS A 136 -8.05 -12.81 -16.28
N ARG A 137 -7.05 -13.54 -16.82
CA ARG A 137 -5.96 -14.13 -16.02
C ARG A 137 -5.16 -13.10 -15.23
N ILE A 138 -4.99 -11.90 -15.77
CA ILE A 138 -4.31 -10.79 -15.10
C ILE A 138 -4.97 -10.45 -13.76
N ASP A 139 -6.28 -10.59 -13.63
CA ASP A 139 -7.02 -10.22 -12.43
C ASP A 139 -6.59 -11.05 -11.21
N MET A 140 -6.19 -12.31 -11.43
CA MET A 140 -5.63 -13.14 -10.35
C MET A 140 -4.28 -12.59 -9.86
N ILE A 141 -3.45 -12.09 -10.77
CA ILE A 141 -2.17 -11.48 -10.45
C ILE A 141 -2.40 -10.17 -9.71
N VAL A 142 -3.35 -9.35 -10.16
CA VAL A 142 -3.77 -8.12 -9.49
C VAL A 142 -4.24 -8.41 -8.06
N GLY A 143 -5.15 -9.36 -7.87
CA GLY A 143 -5.65 -9.71 -6.54
C GLY A 143 -4.55 -10.23 -5.60
N ARG A 144 -3.63 -11.06 -6.11
CA ARG A 144 -2.48 -11.54 -5.33
C ARG A 144 -1.52 -10.41 -4.97
N GLY A 145 -1.23 -9.52 -5.92
CA GLY A 145 -0.39 -8.35 -5.70
C GLY A 145 -0.99 -7.41 -4.67
N LEU A 146 -2.30 -7.14 -4.75
CA LEU A 146 -3.02 -6.31 -3.78
C LEU A 146 -2.87 -6.86 -2.35
N ILE A 147 -3.20 -8.14 -2.16
CA ILE A 147 -3.09 -8.79 -0.84
C ILE A 147 -1.64 -8.83 -0.36
N ALA A 148 -0.68 -9.13 -1.24
CA ALA A 148 0.74 -9.18 -0.89
C ALA A 148 1.26 -7.81 -0.44
N GLY A 149 0.88 -6.73 -1.15
CA GLY A 149 1.21 -5.35 -0.77
C GLY A 149 0.62 -4.96 0.58
N MET A 150 -0.67 -5.28 0.83
CA MET A 150 -1.31 -5.02 2.12
C MET A 150 -0.61 -5.76 3.27
N VAL A 151 -0.30 -7.05 3.11
CA VAL A 151 0.40 -7.85 4.13
C VAL A 151 1.80 -7.30 4.40
N ALA A 152 2.55 -6.95 3.35
CA ALA A 152 3.87 -6.34 3.49
C ALA A 152 3.79 -5.00 4.24
N CYS A 153 2.74 -4.21 3.99
CA CYS A 153 2.51 -2.94 4.66
C CYS A 153 2.19 -3.10 6.16
N ILE A 154 1.44 -4.13 6.54
CA ILE A 154 1.17 -4.40 7.96
C ILE A 154 2.48 -4.57 8.73
N VAL A 155 3.44 -5.32 8.17
CA VAL A 155 4.75 -5.52 8.82
C VAL A 155 5.59 -4.24 8.81
N TYR A 156 5.60 -3.52 7.67
CA TYR A 156 6.20 -2.19 7.58
C TYR A 156 5.67 -1.26 8.67
N ASP A 157 4.33 -1.15 8.80
CA ASP A 157 3.70 -0.25 9.75
C ASP A 157 3.95 -0.65 11.20
N GLY A 158 4.12 -1.94 11.49
CA GLY A 158 4.59 -2.38 12.79
C GLY A 158 5.94 -1.77 13.16
N ALA A 159 6.91 -1.80 12.25
CA ALA A 159 8.22 -1.17 12.46
C ALA A 159 8.11 0.38 12.51
N ARG A 160 7.28 0.98 11.67
CA ARG A 160 7.05 2.43 11.66
C ARG A 160 6.41 2.90 12.96
N LEU A 161 5.34 2.26 13.42
CA LEU A 161 4.66 2.62 14.67
C LEU A 161 5.58 2.49 15.88
N PHE A 162 6.47 1.48 15.88
CA PHE A 162 7.51 1.38 16.89
C PHE A 162 8.47 2.58 16.84
N ALA A 163 8.92 2.98 15.65
CA ALA A 163 9.78 4.14 15.48
C ALA A 163 9.10 5.46 15.89
N VAL A 164 7.78 5.60 15.64
CA VAL A 164 6.98 6.78 16.00
C VAL A 164 6.70 6.82 17.49
N HIS A 165 6.10 5.76 18.06
CA HIS A 165 5.51 5.83 19.40
C HIS A 165 6.47 5.38 20.51
N VAL A 166 7.48 4.55 20.20
CA VAL A 166 8.43 4.05 21.19
C VAL A 166 9.75 4.82 21.14
N LEU A 167 10.27 5.05 19.92
CA LEU A 167 11.55 5.71 19.74
C LEU A 167 11.45 7.23 19.54
N GLY A 168 10.28 7.77 19.22
CA GLY A 168 10.08 9.21 18.96
C GLY A 168 10.89 9.76 17.79
N LEU A 169 11.25 8.92 16.79
CA LEU A 169 12.15 9.29 15.70
C LEU A 169 11.46 10.11 14.60
N MET A 170 10.13 10.03 14.49
CA MET A 170 9.34 10.77 13.52
C MET A 170 7.89 10.94 13.99
N GLY A 171 7.16 11.89 13.41
CA GLY A 171 5.72 12.05 13.62
C GLY A 171 4.90 11.00 12.89
N ASP A 172 3.65 10.80 13.34
CA ASP A 172 2.70 9.95 12.63
C ASP A 172 2.01 10.74 11.50
N PHE A 173 2.41 10.48 10.27
CA PHE A 173 1.87 11.18 9.09
C PHE A 173 0.60 10.53 8.50
N ILE A 174 0.17 9.36 8.98
CA ILE A 174 -1.00 8.68 8.43
C ILE A 174 -2.30 9.48 8.63
N PRO A 175 -2.57 10.08 9.80
CA PRO A 175 -3.71 10.98 9.96
C PRO A 175 -3.64 12.19 9.02
N VAL A 176 -2.45 12.77 8.83
CA VAL A 176 -2.24 13.89 7.89
C VAL A 176 -2.54 13.45 6.45
N MET A 177 -2.08 12.28 6.03
CA MET A 177 -2.40 11.73 4.73
C MET A 177 -3.92 11.51 4.54
N GLY A 178 -4.62 11.08 5.59
CA GLY A 178 -6.08 10.99 5.58
C GLY A 178 -6.76 12.35 5.45
N SER A 179 -6.22 13.39 6.09
CA SER A 179 -6.77 14.73 6.01
C SER A 179 -6.70 15.34 4.60
N PHE A 180 -5.77 14.91 3.76
CA PHE A 180 -5.73 15.31 2.35
C PHE A 180 -6.99 14.87 1.58
N VAL A 181 -7.65 13.79 2.03
CA VAL A 181 -8.89 13.28 1.46
C VAL A 181 -10.12 13.89 2.13
N THR A 182 -10.12 13.97 3.47
CA THR A 182 -11.27 14.41 4.25
C THR A 182 -11.36 15.93 4.40
N GLY A 183 -10.24 16.64 4.27
CA GLY A 183 -10.15 18.08 4.54
C GLY A 183 -10.12 18.43 6.04
N GLU A 184 -10.15 17.45 6.93
CA GLU A 184 -10.23 17.64 8.38
C GLU A 184 -9.00 17.04 9.07
N PRO A 185 -8.02 17.85 9.49
CA PRO A 185 -6.85 17.36 10.21
C PRO A 185 -7.22 16.86 11.60
N ASP A 186 -6.41 15.95 12.14
CA ASP A 186 -6.44 15.46 13.53
C ASP A 186 -7.76 14.82 14.01
N THR A 187 -8.60 14.35 13.10
CA THR A 187 -9.81 13.61 13.45
C THR A 187 -9.62 12.09 13.36
N ALA A 188 -10.38 11.34 14.15
CA ALA A 188 -10.41 9.88 14.06
C ALA A 188 -10.85 9.40 12.65
N GLY A 189 -11.72 10.18 11.97
CA GLY A 189 -12.13 9.93 10.60
C GLY A 189 -10.97 10.03 9.61
N SER A 190 -10.12 11.04 9.75
CA SER A 190 -8.92 11.20 8.92
C SER A 190 -7.92 10.08 9.14
N ALA A 191 -7.69 9.65 10.38
CA ALA A 191 -6.83 8.51 10.66
C ALA A 191 -7.35 7.22 9.98
N ALA A 192 -8.65 6.93 10.09
CA ALA A 192 -9.26 5.76 9.45
C ALA A 192 -9.14 5.81 7.93
N VAL A 193 -9.44 6.95 7.29
CA VAL A 193 -9.29 7.15 5.85
C VAL A 193 -7.83 7.03 5.44
N GLY A 194 -6.89 7.58 6.23
CA GLY A 194 -5.46 7.46 6.00
C GLY A 194 -4.99 6.01 5.97
N TYR A 195 -5.42 5.18 6.91
CA TYR A 195 -5.09 3.75 6.93
C TYR A 195 -5.74 2.98 5.77
N ILE A 196 -7.00 3.26 5.42
CA ILE A 196 -7.64 2.65 4.25
C ILE A 196 -6.86 3.00 2.98
N TYR A 197 -6.51 4.27 2.81
CA TYR A 197 -5.74 4.75 1.67
C TYR A 197 -4.36 4.09 1.61
N ARG A 198 -3.69 3.99 2.76
CA ARG A 198 -2.38 3.37 2.89
C ARG A 198 -2.37 1.90 2.52
N TYR A 199 -3.33 1.11 3.04
CA TYR A 199 -3.35 -0.34 2.77
C TYR A 199 -3.87 -0.67 1.39
N LEU A 200 -5.01 -0.12 0.99
CA LEU A 200 -5.65 -0.47 -0.28
C LEU A 200 -5.03 0.31 -1.46
N GLY A 201 -4.82 1.61 -1.28
CA GLY A 201 -4.32 2.48 -2.34
C GLY A 201 -2.82 2.35 -2.53
N ASP A 202 -2.07 2.85 -1.57
CA ASP A 202 -0.61 2.97 -1.65
C ASP A 202 0.07 1.58 -1.69
N ALA A 203 0.02 0.85 -0.59
CA ALA A 203 0.74 -0.41 -0.48
C ALA A 203 0.14 -1.53 -1.33
N GLY A 204 -1.19 -1.60 -1.41
CA GLY A 204 -1.89 -2.53 -2.30
C GLY A 204 -1.55 -2.24 -3.76
N GLY A 205 -1.52 -0.97 -4.16
CA GLY A 205 -1.11 -0.54 -5.49
C GLY A 205 0.34 -0.92 -5.80
N LEU A 206 1.27 -0.65 -4.89
CA LEU A 206 2.67 -1.07 -5.04
C LEU A 206 2.82 -2.58 -5.19
N GLY A 207 2.05 -3.36 -4.41
CA GLY A 207 2.03 -4.81 -4.54
C GLY A 207 1.52 -5.27 -5.92
N VAL A 208 0.45 -4.65 -6.43
CA VAL A 208 -0.06 -4.91 -7.79
C VAL A 208 0.98 -4.55 -8.84
N ALA A 209 1.59 -3.37 -8.76
CA ALA A 209 2.61 -2.92 -9.69
C ALA A 209 3.81 -3.88 -9.72
N PHE A 210 4.31 -4.29 -8.55
CA PHE A 210 5.40 -5.26 -8.46
C PHE A 210 5.01 -6.60 -9.10
N PHE A 211 3.85 -7.17 -8.76
CA PHE A 211 3.44 -8.47 -9.29
C PHE A 211 3.30 -8.42 -10.81
N VAL A 212 2.62 -7.41 -11.35
CA VAL A 212 2.45 -7.25 -12.80
C VAL A 212 3.80 -7.12 -13.50
N VAL A 213 4.69 -6.25 -13.01
CA VAL A 213 6.02 -6.03 -13.59
C VAL A 213 6.89 -7.28 -13.45
N ALA A 214 6.88 -7.93 -12.29
CA ALA A 214 7.65 -9.15 -12.04
C ALA A 214 7.27 -10.29 -12.98
N PHE A 215 5.98 -10.52 -13.20
CA PHE A 215 5.51 -11.50 -14.19
C PHE A 215 5.83 -11.08 -15.63
N ALA A 216 5.66 -9.80 -15.95
CA ALA A 216 5.96 -9.28 -17.30
C ALA A 216 7.45 -9.45 -17.67
N ILE A 217 8.35 -9.25 -16.70
CA ILE A 217 9.80 -9.43 -16.92
C ILE A 217 10.21 -10.92 -16.86
N GLY A 218 9.47 -11.76 -16.11
CA GLY A 218 9.76 -13.18 -15.91
C GLY A 218 10.53 -13.45 -14.59
N VAL A 219 10.42 -12.57 -13.60
CA VAL A 219 11.00 -12.75 -12.24
C VAL A 219 10.45 -14.01 -11.55
N ASP A 220 9.21 -14.39 -11.89
CA ASP A 220 8.54 -15.61 -11.42
C ASP A 220 9.29 -16.91 -11.77
N ARG A 221 10.22 -16.85 -12.75
CA ARG A 221 11.08 -17.97 -13.18
C ARG A 221 12.47 -17.94 -12.57
N TRP A 222 12.79 -16.88 -11.83
CA TRP A 222 14.11 -16.70 -11.20
C TRP A 222 14.24 -17.58 -9.95
N LYS A 223 15.50 -17.78 -9.49
CA LYS A 223 15.76 -18.41 -8.19
C LYS A 223 15.15 -17.56 -7.08
N ASN A 224 14.63 -18.20 -6.04
CA ASN A 224 13.91 -17.55 -4.94
C ASN A 224 14.63 -16.32 -4.37
N VAL A 225 15.93 -16.43 -4.14
CA VAL A 225 16.73 -15.31 -3.61
C VAL A 225 16.70 -14.10 -4.53
N TYR A 226 16.86 -14.29 -5.84
CA TYR A 226 16.83 -13.18 -6.80
C TYR A 226 15.43 -12.58 -6.95
N ALA A 227 14.38 -13.39 -6.81
CA ALA A 227 13.00 -12.85 -6.82
C ALA A 227 12.73 -11.97 -5.59
N VAL A 228 13.22 -12.37 -4.40
CA VAL A 228 13.13 -11.53 -3.19
C VAL A 228 13.98 -10.27 -3.33
N LEU A 229 15.22 -10.38 -3.82
CA LEU A 229 16.08 -9.22 -4.07
C LEU A 229 15.45 -8.24 -5.08
N ALA A 230 14.75 -8.74 -6.09
CA ALA A 230 14.01 -7.90 -7.03
C ALA A 230 12.89 -7.10 -6.34
N ALA A 231 12.17 -7.70 -5.38
CA ALA A 231 11.15 -7.01 -4.61
C ALA A 231 11.76 -5.95 -3.66
N ILE A 232 12.90 -6.26 -3.02
CA ILE A 232 13.64 -5.30 -2.20
C ILE A 232 14.15 -4.15 -3.08
N ALA A 233 14.73 -4.42 -4.24
CA ALA A 233 15.17 -3.39 -5.18
C ALA A 233 14.01 -2.53 -5.68
N PHE A 234 12.85 -3.14 -5.96
CA PHE A 234 11.63 -2.42 -6.32
C PHE A 234 11.18 -1.47 -5.21
N SER A 235 11.28 -1.87 -3.94
CA SER A 235 10.84 -1.02 -2.82
C SER A 235 11.73 0.21 -2.58
N LEU A 236 12.94 0.23 -3.10
CA LEU A 236 13.81 1.41 -3.07
C LEU A 236 13.29 2.52 -4.01
N PHE A 237 12.56 2.15 -5.07
CA PHE A 237 12.00 3.13 -6.00
C PHE A 237 10.94 4.03 -5.34
N PRO A 238 9.87 3.52 -4.68
CA PRO A 238 8.94 4.36 -3.94
C PRO A 238 9.60 5.10 -2.76
N TRP A 239 10.61 4.51 -2.08
CA TRP A 239 11.37 5.24 -1.07
C TRP A 239 12.10 6.44 -1.66
N ALA A 240 12.80 6.28 -2.77
CA ALA A 240 13.48 7.38 -3.44
C ALA A 240 12.48 8.46 -3.91
N GLY A 241 11.32 8.05 -4.42
CA GLY A 241 10.22 8.95 -4.77
C GLY A 241 9.70 9.74 -3.56
N LEU A 242 9.51 9.08 -2.42
CA LEU A 242 9.13 9.73 -1.16
C LEU A 242 10.18 10.75 -0.72
N MET A 243 11.46 10.38 -0.71
CA MET A 243 12.55 11.30 -0.35
C MET A 243 12.61 12.49 -1.30
N ALA A 244 12.47 12.26 -2.60
CA ALA A 244 12.43 13.33 -3.60
C ALA A 244 11.22 14.25 -3.38
N THR A 245 10.03 13.70 -3.10
CA THR A 245 8.82 14.49 -2.82
C THR A 245 9.03 15.40 -1.61
N VAL A 246 9.54 14.86 -0.51
CA VAL A 246 9.76 15.65 0.72
C VAL A 246 10.87 16.69 0.53
N ALA A 247 11.96 16.34 -0.17
CA ALA A 247 13.10 17.23 -0.36
C ALA A 247 12.84 18.37 -1.35
N LEU A 248 12.07 18.10 -2.42
CA LEU A 248 11.89 19.05 -3.52
C LEU A 248 10.60 19.89 -3.39
N SER A 249 9.63 19.42 -2.60
CA SER A 249 8.40 20.18 -2.40
C SER A 249 8.62 21.32 -1.39
N PRO A 250 8.14 22.53 -1.68
CA PRO A 250 8.14 23.64 -0.70
C PRO A 250 7.30 23.33 0.55
N HIS A 251 6.36 22.39 0.46
CA HIS A 251 5.48 21.96 1.57
C HIS A 251 5.86 20.59 2.14
N GLY A 252 6.98 19.99 1.70
CA GLY A 252 7.35 18.63 2.07
C GLY A 252 7.49 18.42 3.57
N ALA A 253 8.20 19.32 4.26
CA ALA A 253 8.40 19.23 5.71
C ALA A 253 7.11 19.47 6.50
N GLU A 254 6.24 20.36 6.04
CA GLU A 254 4.98 20.71 6.68
C GLU A 254 3.92 19.62 6.50
N ARG A 255 3.77 19.12 5.26
CA ARG A 255 2.70 18.18 4.89
C ARG A 255 3.05 16.71 5.10
N MET A 256 4.33 16.38 5.26
CA MET A 256 4.78 15.01 5.47
C MET A 256 5.58 14.88 6.77
N PHE A 257 6.85 15.20 6.71
CA PHE A 257 7.77 15.17 7.86
C PHE A 257 9.06 15.94 7.54
N ALA A 258 9.74 16.41 8.59
CA ALA A 258 11.05 17.05 8.43
C ALA A 258 12.08 16.02 7.92
N LEU A 259 12.76 16.34 6.81
CA LEU A 259 13.79 15.49 6.24
C LEU A 259 15.09 15.63 7.04
N ASN A 260 15.46 14.59 7.76
CA ASN A 260 16.70 14.45 8.49
C ASN A 260 17.22 13.01 8.41
N ALA A 261 18.39 12.74 8.96
CA ALA A 261 19.00 11.42 8.90
C ALA A 261 18.12 10.33 9.55
N ALA A 262 17.46 10.65 10.69
CA ALA A 262 16.61 9.69 11.39
C ALA A 262 15.38 9.32 10.54
N THR A 263 14.65 10.30 9.98
CA THR A 263 13.47 10.06 9.16
C THR A 263 13.83 9.34 7.86
N ALA A 264 14.97 9.68 7.24
CA ALA A 264 15.45 9.00 6.03
C ALA A 264 15.80 7.53 6.30
N ILE A 265 16.47 7.23 7.43
CA ILE A 265 16.83 5.86 7.82
C ILE A 265 15.59 5.06 8.20
N VAL A 266 14.69 5.61 9.03
CA VAL A 266 13.46 4.91 9.44
C VAL A 266 12.61 4.54 8.24
N THR A 267 12.43 5.48 7.31
CA THR A 267 11.65 5.21 6.09
C THR A 267 12.36 4.23 5.17
N LEU A 268 13.70 4.27 5.03
CA LEU A 268 14.47 3.28 4.27
C LEU A 268 14.30 1.88 4.83
N VAL A 269 14.50 1.72 6.15
CA VAL A 269 14.33 0.42 6.82
C VAL A 269 12.91 -0.10 6.63
N GLY A 270 11.91 0.76 6.75
CA GLY A 270 10.52 0.40 6.47
C GLY A 270 10.32 -0.12 5.05
N HIS A 271 10.86 0.57 4.03
CA HIS A 271 10.75 0.13 2.63
C HIS A 271 11.51 -1.18 2.37
N LEU A 272 12.67 -1.39 2.99
CA LEU A 272 13.39 -2.67 2.90
C LEU A 272 12.57 -3.82 3.52
N ILE A 273 11.93 -3.59 4.66
CA ILE A 273 10.99 -4.54 5.29
C ILE A 273 9.81 -4.80 4.34
N PHE A 274 9.19 -3.76 3.78
CA PHE A 274 8.12 -3.90 2.81
C PHE A 274 8.55 -4.76 1.62
N GLY A 275 9.70 -4.46 1.00
CA GLY A 275 10.24 -5.21 -0.14
C GLY A 275 10.53 -6.66 0.20
N LEU A 276 11.08 -6.94 1.39
CA LEU A 276 11.34 -8.29 1.85
C LEU A 276 10.03 -9.10 1.96
N PHE A 277 9.02 -8.57 2.67
CA PHE A 277 7.75 -9.28 2.86
C PHE A 277 6.94 -9.38 1.57
N LEU A 278 6.98 -8.38 0.69
CA LEU A 278 6.42 -8.44 -0.65
C LEU A 278 7.06 -9.56 -1.47
N GLY A 279 8.40 -9.68 -1.42
CA GLY A 279 9.14 -10.75 -2.08
C GLY A 279 8.81 -12.15 -1.52
N LEU A 280 8.70 -12.30 -0.19
CA LEU A 280 8.28 -13.54 0.44
C LEU A 280 6.85 -13.93 0.05
N ALA A 281 5.92 -12.96 -0.01
CA ALA A 281 4.56 -13.17 -0.47
C ALA A 281 4.52 -13.57 -1.97
N PHE A 282 5.38 -12.97 -2.80
CA PHE A 282 5.54 -13.37 -4.20
C PHE A 282 6.02 -14.81 -4.35
N LEU A 283 6.92 -15.28 -3.48
CA LEU A 283 7.35 -16.69 -3.49
C LEU A 283 6.24 -17.67 -3.11
N LYS A 284 5.27 -17.26 -2.30
CA LYS A 284 4.11 -18.07 -1.92
C LYS A 284 3.02 -18.11 -2.99
N ALA A 285 3.00 -17.12 -3.89
CA ALA A 285 2.07 -17.11 -5.02
C ALA A 285 2.45 -18.19 -6.05
N PRO A 286 1.48 -18.77 -6.79
CA PRO A 286 1.76 -19.61 -7.94
C PRO A 286 2.62 -18.88 -8.97
N ARG A 287 3.68 -19.52 -9.47
CA ARG A 287 4.67 -18.96 -10.39
C ARG A 287 4.86 -19.84 -11.63
N GLY A 288 5.58 -19.34 -12.63
CA GLY A 288 5.76 -20.01 -13.90
C GLY A 288 4.42 -20.23 -14.61
N GLU A 289 4.19 -21.39 -15.19
CA GLU A 289 2.94 -21.72 -15.89
C GLU A 289 1.69 -21.62 -15.00
N ARG A 290 1.83 -21.92 -13.70
CA ARG A 290 0.77 -21.78 -12.71
C ARG A 290 0.49 -20.33 -12.28
N GLY A 291 1.39 -19.40 -12.63
CA GLY A 291 1.29 -17.98 -12.26
C GLY A 291 0.08 -17.28 -12.88
N GLY A 292 -0.35 -17.74 -14.03
CA GLY A 292 -1.48 -17.17 -14.76
C GLY A 292 -1.12 -15.99 -15.66
N TRP A 293 0.18 -15.68 -15.83
CA TRP A 293 0.62 -14.67 -16.79
C TRP A 293 0.35 -15.17 -18.22
N PRO A 294 -0.40 -14.40 -19.03
CA PRO A 294 -0.90 -14.93 -20.31
C PRO A 294 0.09 -14.81 -21.47
N TRP A 295 1.20 -14.12 -21.31
CA TRP A 295 2.13 -13.82 -22.40
C TRP A 295 3.56 -14.30 -22.13
N PRO A 296 4.41 -14.43 -23.16
CA PRO A 296 5.84 -14.65 -22.95
C PRO A 296 6.44 -13.46 -22.19
N PRO A 297 7.35 -13.71 -21.24
CA PRO A 297 8.01 -12.63 -20.54
C PRO A 297 8.85 -11.76 -21.47
N LEU A 298 8.94 -10.47 -21.16
CA LEU A 298 9.70 -9.50 -21.95
C LEU A 298 11.17 -9.90 -22.13
N SER A 299 11.75 -10.60 -21.13
CA SER A 299 13.11 -11.13 -21.18
C SER A 299 13.31 -12.15 -22.33
N GLU A 300 12.26 -12.81 -22.80
CA GLU A 300 12.29 -13.76 -23.92
C GLU A 300 11.95 -13.10 -25.26
N SER A 301 11.61 -11.82 -25.28
CA SER A 301 11.26 -11.11 -26.50
C SER A 301 12.41 -11.06 -27.49
N ALA A 302 12.09 -11.08 -28.79
CA ALA A 302 13.09 -11.02 -29.86
C ALA A 302 13.98 -9.76 -29.78
N ALA A 303 13.42 -8.64 -29.31
CA ALA A 303 14.14 -7.38 -29.13
C ALA A 303 15.23 -7.52 -28.06
N VAL A 304 14.88 -8.04 -26.88
CA VAL A 304 15.83 -8.24 -25.77
C VAL A 304 16.90 -9.28 -26.16
N LYS A 305 16.51 -10.37 -26.82
CA LYS A 305 17.48 -11.37 -27.31
C LYS A 305 18.47 -10.79 -28.33
N ARG A 306 18.04 -9.82 -29.17
CA ARG A 306 18.95 -9.11 -30.09
C ARG A 306 19.96 -8.27 -29.33
N VAL A 307 19.52 -7.48 -28.34
CA VAL A 307 20.39 -6.63 -27.54
C VAL A 307 21.45 -7.46 -26.79
N ILE A 308 21.02 -8.57 -26.16
CA ILE A 308 21.92 -9.46 -25.42
C ILE A 308 22.96 -10.08 -26.39
N ARG A 309 22.55 -10.53 -27.59
CA ARG A 309 23.49 -11.07 -28.60
C ARG A 309 24.48 -10.01 -29.08
N PHE A 310 24.01 -8.78 -29.31
CA PHE A 310 24.88 -7.67 -29.73
C PHE A 310 25.92 -7.37 -28.66
N LYS A 311 25.52 -7.27 -27.39
CA LYS A 311 26.43 -7.03 -26.26
C LYS A 311 27.50 -8.13 -26.15
N LYS A 312 27.09 -9.42 -26.28
CA LYS A 312 28.02 -10.54 -26.24
C LYS A 312 29.03 -10.53 -27.41
N LYS A 313 28.61 -10.07 -28.61
CA LYS A 313 29.50 -9.94 -29.77
C LYS A 313 30.53 -8.83 -29.57
N VAL A 314 30.13 -7.69 -28.98
CA VAL A 314 31.04 -6.57 -28.70
C VAL A 314 32.06 -6.95 -27.62
N THR A 315 31.62 -7.67 -26.56
CA THR A 315 32.53 -8.04 -25.45
C THR A 315 33.52 -9.15 -25.84
N ASN A 316 33.20 -9.97 -26.83
CA ASN A 316 34.06 -11.09 -27.30
C ASN A 316 34.82 -10.74 -28.59
N SER A 317 34.86 -9.48 -29.03
CA SER A 317 35.72 -9.03 -30.14
C SER A 317 37.13 -8.89 -29.61
N PRO A 318 38.11 -9.68 -30.05
CA PRO A 318 39.50 -9.55 -29.66
C PRO A 318 40.03 -8.19 -30.19
N HIS A 319 40.66 -7.40 -29.31
CA HIS A 319 41.45 -6.24 -29.68
C HIS A 319 42.75 -6.67 -30.29
#